data_b4241c608f94165767bdc97aceea92de
#
_entry.id   b4241c608f94165767bdc97aceea92de
#
_cell.length_a   1.000
_cell.length_b   1.000
_cell.length_c   1.000
_cell.angle_alpha   90.00
_cell.angle_beta   90.00
_cell.angle_gamma   90.00
#
_symmetry.space_group_name_H-M   'P 1'
#
loop_
_entity.id
_entity.type
_entity.pdbx_description
1 polymer ?
#
loop_
_entity_poly.entity_id
_entity_poly.type
_entity_poly.pdbx_seq_one_letter_code
_entity_poly.pdbx_strand_id
1 'polypeptide(L)'
;MAIHARAANSHLSVTLRRIDLARGDRPVLRDIAWRIQPGQRWLLIGGNGAGKTQLLKLISGAVWPTPTGRELRRYRWRGESFDTPAGILDEIAYVGAERQDRYEHYEWNFRAHEVVGTGLQRTDIPMRELSAPEQKRVAGLLRRLDIESLGERRFLTLSYGERRLVLIARALASKPKLLLLDEVANGLDARNHARLLAWLASTAGSSLPWVFATHRREDVSDSVTHLLELEQGRVKRSGATRPARARELLRQEEIAFFRGRAPRRIARARKLLVSMQHANVHVDEAHILHGIDLSLRAGDCCVVHGPNGSGKSTLLRTIYGDHSVAAGGTITRAGIVPGVPLEQFKLRTAYVAPHLQTWHAPKMPVIEVVASGRYASIGLNDAITASDRKHAERALRRFGLFAMRKRTLAEMSYGQARRVLFARAWAREPRLALLDEPFAGLDRATRADLAQRLNEWLEEGGSCVIATHHREEWPAHTTHVLELANGRAVSNHAVGEA
;
A
#
# COMPACT_ATOMS: atom_id res chain seq x y z
N MET A 1 -29.91 14.56 37.25
CA MET A 1 -29.25 15.45 36.28
C MET A 1 -27.73 15.39 36.29
N ALA A 2 -27.03 15.12 37.40
CA ALA A 2 -25.56 15.12 37.46
C ALA A 2 -24.85 13.92 36.78
N ILE A 3 -25.51 12.78 36.62
CA ILE A 3 -24.92 11.56 36.00
C ILE A 3 -24.87 11.69 34.48
N HIS A 4 -25.86 12.34 33.85
CA HIS A 4 -25.85 12.58 32.40
C HIS A 4 -24.84 13.67 31.96
N ALA A 5 -24.55 14.65 32.81
CA ALA A 5 -23.54 15.68 32.54
C ALA A 5 -22.10 15.13 32.59
N ARG A 6 -21.81 14.13 33.46
CA ARG A 6 -20.48 13.48 33.49
C ARG A 6 -20.18 12.60 32.26
N ALA A 7 -21.18 11.96 31.67
CA ALA A 7 -21.03 11.16 30.46
C ALA A 7 -20.75 12.02 29.22
N ALA A 8 -21.38 13.21 29.12
CA ALA A 8 -21.17 14.15 28.01
C ALA A 8 -19.75 14.75 27.98
N ASN A 9 -19.05 14.81 29.13
CA ASN A 9 -17.68 15.36 29.22
C ASN A 9 -16.55 14.41 28.83
N SER A 10 -16.86 13.14 28.49
CA SER A 10 -15.84 12.12 28.19
C SER A 10 -15.59 11.88 26.69
N HIS A 11 -16.10 12.73 25.82
CA HIS A 11 -16.07 12.53 24.37
C HIS A 11 -15.28 13.64 23.67
N LEU A 12 -14.37 13.20 22.78
CA LEU A 12 -13.59 14.11 21.94
C LEU A 12 -14.44 14.63 20.77
N SER A 13 -14.41 15.94 20.54
CA SER A 13 -14.90 16.56 19.31
C SER A 13 -13.82 17.41 18.65
N VAL A 14 -13.83 17.47 17.31
CA VAL A 14 -12.87 18.24 16.51
C VAL A 14 -13.66 19.22 15.63
N THR A 15 -13.27 20.48 15.62
CA THR A 15 -13.85 21.52 14.77
C THR A 15 -12.76 22.18 13.94
N LEU A 16 -12.93 22.16 12.64
CA LEU A 16 -12.10 22.86 11.66
C LEU A 16 -12.93 23.94 10.99
N ARG A 17 -12.39 25.15 10.86
CA ARG A 17 -13.00 26.25 10.09
C ARG A 17 -11.94 27.04 9.37
N ARG A 18 -12.17 27.32 8.08
CA ARG A 18 -11.28 28.10 7.22
C ARG A 18 -9.84 27.58 7.26
N ILE A 19 -9.69 26.26 7.22
CA ILE A 19 -8.37 25.64 7.22
C ILE A 19 -7.81 25.57 5.81
N ASP A 20 -6.69 26.22 5.63
CA ASP A 20 -5.83 26.10 4.46
C ASP A 20 -4.58 25.29 4.83
N LEU A 21 -4.07 24.51 3.89
CA LEU A 21 -2.81 23.79 4.01
C LEU A 21 -2.06 23.85 2.68
N ALA A 22 -0.84 24.37 2.69
CA ALA A 22 0.07 24.34 1.56
C ALA A 22 1.31 23.50 1.88
N ARG A 23 1.91 22.90 0.87
CA ARG A 23 3.23 22.27 0.91
C ARG A 23 4.15 22.98 -0.09
N GLY A 24 5.09 23.75 0.42
CA GLY A 24 5.76 24.76 -0.37
C GLY A 24 4.73 25.72 -0.96
N ASP A 25 4.85 26.07 -2.24
CA ASP A 25 3.92 26.96 -2.92
C ASP A 25 2.62 26.28 -3.40
N ARG A 26 2.47 24.97 -3.15
CA ARG A 26 1.32 24.22 -3.65
C ARG A 26 0.23 24.10 -2.59
N PRO A 27 -0.97 24.70 -2.79
CA PRO A 27 -2.09 24.49 -1.90
C PRO A 27 -2.62 23.05 -2.00
N VAL A 28 -2.83 22.41 -0.85
CA VAL A 28 -3.32 21.02 -0.72
C VAL A 28 -4.73 20.98 -0.17
N LEU A 29 -5.02 21.81 0.85
CA LEU A 29 -6.36 21.99 1.39
C LEU A 29 -6.72 23.49 1.29
N ARG A 30 -7.98 23.77 1.02
CA ARG A 30 -8.49 25.14 0.80
C ARG A 30 -9.83 25.31 1.49
N ASP A 31 -9.88 26.23 2.44
CA ASP A 31 -11.09 26.65 3.15
C ASP A 31 -11.88 25.46 3.74
N ILE A 32 -11.18 24.53 4.40
CA ILE A 32 -11.83 23.36 4.99
C ILE A 32 -12.66 23.78 6.20
N ALA A 33 -13.95 23.43 6.15
CA ALA A 33 -14.86 23.49 7.27
C ALA A 33 -15.40 22.07 7.55
N TRP A 34 -15.11 21.54 8.75
CA TRP A 34 -15.57 20.22 9.14
C TRP A 34 -15.69 20.09 10.65
N ARG A 35 -16.67 19.30 11.10
CA ARG A 35 -16.85 19.02 12.51
C ARG A 35 -17.09 17.53 12.74
N ILE A 36 -16.25 16.93 13.59
CA ILE A 36 -16.39 15.57 14.05
C ILE A 36 -16.95 15.62 15.48
N GLN A 37 -18.05 14.90 15.71
CA GLN A 37 -18.72 14.80 17.01
C GLN A 37 -18.60 13.39 17.58
N PRO A 38 -18.79 13.23 18.88
CA PRO A 38 -18.85 11.91 19.53
C PRO A 38 -19.87 11.00 18.85
N GLY A 39 -19.53 9.72 18.73
CA GLY A 39 -20.40 8.71 18.13
C GLY A 39 -20.51 8.76 16.60
N GLN A 40 -19.91 9.74 15.94
CA GLN A 40 -19.87 9.81 14.47
C GLN A 40 -18.80 8.89 13.88
N ARG A 41 -19.14 8.20 12.82
CA ARG A 41 -18.27 7.30 12.04
C ARG A 41 -18.28 7.80 10.60
N TRP A 42 -17.17 8.42 10.22
CA TRP A 42 -17.05 9.15 8.98
C TRP A 42 -16.35 8.34 7.90
N LEU A 43 -16.96 8.26 6.74
CA LEU A 43 -16.29 7.87 5.52
C LEU A 43 -15.72 9.13 4.84
N LEU A 44 -14.41 9.18 4.62
CA LEU A 44 -13.72 10.26 3.91
C LEU A 44 -13.39 9.79 2.50
N ILE A 45 -14.10 10.31 1.50
CA ILE A 45 -13.93 9.93 0.11
C ILE A 45 -13.36 11.09 -0.73
N GLY A 46 -12.82 10.77 -1.89
CA GLY A 46 -12.25 11.71 -2.84
C GLY A 46 -11.12 11.09 -3.64
N GLY A 47 -10.84 11.64 -4.80
CA GLY A 47 -9.73 11.20 -5.65
C GLY A 47 -8.37 11.34 -4.97
N ASN A 48 -7.32 10.77 -5.57
CA ASN A 48 -5.97 10.97 -5.07
C ASN A 48 -5.51 12.41 -5.30
N GLY A 49 -4.75 12.90 -4.34
CA GLY A 49 -4.40 14.30 -4.32
C GLY A 49 -5.53 15.23 -3.87
N ALA A 50 -6.72 14.70 -3.57
CA ALA A 50 -7.82 15.50 -3.00
C ALA A 50 -7.51 16.06 -1.60
N GLY A 51 -6.46 15.55 -0.92
CA GLY A 51 -6.03 16.02 0.39
C GLY A 51 -6.44 15.16 1.56
N LYS A 52 -7.02 13.94 1.36
CA LYS A 52 -7.51 13.04 2.42
C LYS A 52 -6.46 12.79 3.50
N THR A 53 -5.29 12.29 3.13
CA THR A 53 -4.17 12.03 4.04
C THR A 53 -3.74 13.29 4.79
N GLN A 54 -3.66 14.44 4.10
CA GLN A 54 -3.25 15.68 4.73
C GLN A 54 -4.31 16.20 5.73
N LEU A 55 -5.60 16.00 5.42
CA LEU A 55 -6.68 16.34 6.34
C LEU A 55 -6.65 15.45 7.59
N LEU A 56 -6.42 14.14 7.46
CA LEU A 56 -6.26 13.25 8.62
C LEU A 56 -5.02 13.59 9.45
N LYS A 57 -3.89 13.90 8.81
CA LYS A 57 -2.67 14.36 9.50
C LYS A 57 -2.85 15.70 10.20
N LEU A 58 -3.63 16.60 9.65
CA LEU A 58 -3.96 17.87 10.29
C LEU A 58 -4.80 17.65 11.56
N ILE A 59 -5.78 16.73 11.50
CA ILE A 59 -6.59 16.37 12.68
C ILE A 59 -5.73 15.68 13.74
N SER A 60 -4.82 14.80 13.35
CA SER A 60 -3.92 14.09 14.28
C SER A 60 -2.83 14.99 14.87
N GLY A 61 -2.67 16.21 14.36
CA GLY A 61 -1.60 17.11 14.79
C GLY A 61 -0.24 16.89 14.13
N ALA A 62 -0.12 15.93 13.23
CA ALA A 62 1.12 15.64 12.50
C ALA A 62 1.51 16.75 11.50
N VAL A 63 0.53 17.57 11.08
CA VAL A 63 0.77 18.77 10.26
C VAL A 63 0.02 19.97 10.82
N TRP A 64 0.56 21.16 10.57
CA TRP A 64 -0.05 22.43 10.96
C TRP A 64 -0.74 23.08 9.77
N PRO A 65 -1.88 23.77 9.98
CA PRO A 65 -2.49 24.57 8.93
C PRO A 65 -1.56 25.70 8.48
N THR A 66 -1.71 26.15 7.25
CA THR A 66 -1.04 27.36 6.77
C THR A 66 -1.63 28.56 7.52
N PRO A 67 -0.82 29.38 8.18
CA PRO A 67 -1.31 30.52 8.92
C PRO A 67 -1.98 31.54 8.00
N THR A 68 -3.27 31.84 8.24
CA THR A 68 -4.04 32.87 7.53
C THR A 68 -4.61 33.94 8.51
N GLY A 69 -4.49 33.67 9.81
CA GLY A 69 -5.09 34.46 10.88
C GLY A 69 -6.61 34.29 11.00
N ARG A 70 -7.21 33.42 10.18
CA ARG A 70 -8.67 33.15 10.17
C ARG A 70 -9.00 31.69 10.44
N GLU A 71 -7.98 30.84 10.45
CA GLU A 71 -8.10 29.40 10.67
C GLU A 71 -8.48 29.10 12.12
N LEU A 72 -9.37 28.12 12.29
CA LEU A 72 -9.71 27.58 13.59
C LEU A 72 -9.59 26.05 13.53
N ARG A 73 -8.67 25.51 14.34
CA ARG A 73 -8.60 24.08 14.66
C ARG A 73 -8.82 23.94 16.15
N ARG A 74 -10.00 23.45 16.57
CA ARG A 74 -10.37 23.33 17.98
C ARG A 74 -10.75 21.91 18.34
N TYR A 75 -10.21 21.45 19.45
CA TYR A 75 -10.52 20.17 20.07
C TYR A 75 -11.24 20.43 21.39
N ARG A 76 -12.30 19.66 21.66
CA ARG A 76 -12.96 19.68 22.98
C ARG A 76 -12.88 18.30 23.58
N TRP A 77 -12.31 18.23 24.80
CA TRP A 77 -12.10 17.01 25.55
C TRP A 77 -12.27 17.26 27.02
N ARG A 78 -13.08 16.45 27.73
CA ARG A 78 -13.37 16.58 29.16
C ARG A 78 -13.84 17.96 29.61
N GLY A 79 -14.58 18.65 28.74
CA GLY A 79 -15.08 20.01 29.03
C GLY A 79 -14.12 21.14 28.68
N GLU A 80 -12.86 20.83 28.42
CA GLU A 80 -11.84 21.79 28.01
C GLU A 80 -11.76 21.96 26.51
N SER A 81 -11.26 23.09 26.04
CA SER A 81 -11.04 23.40 24.63
C SER A 81 -9.55 23.68 24.37
N PHE A 82 -9.02 23.04 23.34
CA PHE A 82 -7.63 23.17 22.91
C PHE A 82 -7.60 23.63 21.44
N ASP A 83 -6.90 24.71 21.15
CA ASP A 83 -6.70 25.18 19.76
C ASP A 83 -5.45 24.55 19.12
N THR A 84 -4.69 23.77 19.92
CA THR A 84 -3.56 22.96 19.45
C THR A 84 -3.77 21.49 19.82
N PRO A 85 -3.16 20.54 19.08
CA PRO A 85 -3.29 19.13 19.40
C PRO A 85 -2.48 18.70 20.62
N ALA A 86 -1.56 19.52 21.14
CA ALA A 86 -0.60 19.14 22.17
C ALA A 86 -1.25 18.49 23.42
N GLY A 87 -2.40 19.02 23.86
CA GLY A 87 -3.11 18.49 25.04
C GLY A 87 -3.95 17.23 24.76
N ILE A 88 -4.07 16.80 23.51
CA ILE A 88 -4.98 15.70 23.11
C ILE A 88 -4.36 14.68 22.14
N LEU A 89 -3.05 14.79 21.84
CA LEU A 89 -2.35 13.86 20.94
C LEU A 89 -2.56 12.40 21.31
N ASP A 90 -2.62 12.13 22.61
CA ASP A 90 -2.79 10.79 23.17
C ASP A 90 -4.19 10.20 22.99
N GLU A 91 -5.17 11.06 22.71
CA GLU A 91 -6.57 10.66 22.55
C GLU A 91 -6.94 10.39 21.08
N ILE A 92 -6.02 10.70 20.15
CA ILE A 92 -6.22 10.48 18.70
C ILE A 92 -5.20 9.47 18.19
N ALA A 93 -5.70 8.37 17.61
CA ALA A 93 -4.83 7.42 16.93
C ALA A 93 -4.94 7.58 15.41
N TYR A 94 -3.79 7.63 14.75
CA TYR A 94 -3.67 7.65 13.29
C TYR A 94 -2.98 6.38 12.81
N VAL A 95 -3.59 5.74 11.80
CA VAL A 95 -3.06 4.56 11.11
C VAL A 95 -2.98 4.88 9.62
N GLY A 96 -1.79 4.90 9.07
CA GLY A 96 -1.48 5.08 7.66
C GLY A 96 -0.34 4.18 7.22
N ALA A 97 0.05 4.24 5.96
CA ALA A 97 1.14 3.42 5.41
C ALA A 97 2.50 3.70 6.07
N GLU A 98 2.78 4.94 6.41
CA GLU A 98 4.09 5.42 6.86
C GLU A 98 4.68 4.67 8.06
N ARG A 99 3.83 4.20 8.99
CA ARG A 99 4.33 3.46 10.15
C ARG A 99 4.78 2.06 9.77
N GLN A 100 4.05 1.39 8.88
CA GLN A 100 4.48 0.09 8.34
C GLN A 100 5.80 0.23 7.59
N ASP A 101 5.90 1.25 6.73
CA ASP A 101 7.11 1.56 5.97
C ASP A 101 8.31 1.79 6.90
N ARG A 102 8.07 2.37 8.09
CA ARG A 102 9.11 2.61 9.08
C ARG A 102 9.63 1.31 9.69
N TYR A 103 8.76 0.37 10.05
CA TYR A 103 9.18 -0.96 10.52
C TYR A 103 9.98 -1.71 9.47
N GLU A 104 9.60 -1.62 8.20
CA GLU A 104 10.30 -2.23 7.07
C GLU A 104 11.67 -1.56 6.83
N HIS A 105 11.71 -0.22 6.85
CA HIS A 105 12.93 0.55 6.59
C HIS A 105 14.01 0.34 7.64
N TYR A 106 13.63 0.28 8.93
CA TYR A 106 14.58 0.07 10.04
C TYR A 106 14.75 -1.40 10.40
N GLU A 107 14.15 -2.31 9.63
CA GLU A 107 14.19 -3.76 9.87
C GLU A 107 13.75 -4.16 11.28
N TRP A 108 12.79 -3.41 11.87
CA TRP A 108 12.27 -3.69 13.21
C TRP A 108 11.36 -4.93 13.17
N ASN A 109 11.95 -6.08 13.52
CA ASN A 109 11.31 -7.38 13.39
C ASN A 109 10.90 -7.97 14.76
N PHE A 110 10.15 -7.20 15.55
CA PHE A 110 9.57 -7.64 16.81
C PHE A 110 8.42 -8.62 16.59
N ARG A 111 8.01 -9.35 17.64
CA ARG A 111 6.80 -10.18 17.57
C ARG A 111 5.56 -9.28 17.47
N ALA A 112 4.48 -9.77 16.85
CA ALA A 112 3.29 -8.96 16.64
C ALA A 112 2.66 -8.46 17.95
N HIS A 113 2.65 -9.27 19.02
CA HIS A 113 2.16 -8.84 20.33
C HIS A 113 3.04 -7.72 20.95
N GLU A 114 4.37 -7.75 20.75
CA GLU A 114 5.28 -6.69 21.18
C GLU A 114 4.98 -5.39 20.41
N VAL A 115 4.80 -5.48 19.09
CA VAL A 115 4.38 -4.33 18.25
C VAL A 115 3.08 -3.73 18.76
N VAL A 116 2.06 -4.54 19.08
CA VAL A 116 0.80 -4.05 19.66
C VAL A 116 1.07 -3.38 21.03
N GLY A 117 1.95 -3.97 21.85
CA GLY A 117 2.36 -3.44 23.15
C GLY A 117 3.00 -2.06 23.09
N THR A 118 3.73 -1.74 22.00
CA THR A 118 4.29 -0.38 21.82
C THR A 118 3.23 0.71 21.80
N GLY A 119 1.99 0.38 21.43
CA GLY A 119 0.85 1.29 21.50
C GLY A 119 0.48 1.70 22.93
N LEU A 120 0.70 0.82 23.92
CA LEU A 120 0.55 1.14 25.35
C LEU A 120 1.66 2.05 25.85
N GLN A 121 2.87 1.85 25.32
CA GLN A 121 4.07 2.60 25.67
C GLN A 121 4.18 3.92 24.87
N ARG A 122 3.33 4.11 23.85
CA ARG A 122 3.34 5.26 22.92
C ARG A 122 4.67 5.45 22.19
N THR A 123 5.32 4.34 21.87
CA THR A 123 6.62 4.26 21.19
C THR A 123 6.47 3.47 19.89
N ASP A 124 7.45 3.51 19.00
CA ASP A 124 7.47 2.67 17.81
C ASP A 124 8.21 1.34 18.05
N ILE A 125 9.06 1.28 19.07
CA ILE A 125 9.82 0.08 19.49
C ILE A 125 9.47 -0.29 20.93
N PRO A 126 9.55 -1.57 21.32
CA PRO A 126 9.40 -1.98 22.72
C PRO A 126 10.46 -1.34 23.59
N MET A 127 10.07 -0.59 24.62
CA MET A 127 10.98 0.05 25.56
C MET A 127 11.16 -0.75 26.86
N ARG A 128 10.21 -1.61 27.17
CA ARG A 128 10.20 -2.50 28.33
C ARG A 128 9.28 -3.69 28.08
N GLU A 129 9.42 -4.70 28.90
CA GLU A 129 8.48 -5.81 28.92
C GLU A 129 7.08 -5.34 29.36
N LEU A 130 6.05 -6.02 28.82
CA LEU A 130 4.67 -5.75 29.18
C LEU A 130 4.33 -6.43 30.52
N SER A 131 3.71 -5.70 31.42
CA SER A 131 3.13 -6.27 32.64
C SER A 131 2.00 -7.24 32.33
N ALA A 132 1.65 -8.14 33.26
CA ALA A 132 0.58 -9.13 33.05
C ALA A 132 -0.79 -8.52 32.66
N PRO A 133 -1.24 -7.37 33.22
CA PRO A 133 -2.45 -6.69 32.74
C PRO A 133 -2.32 -6.16 31.32
N GLU A 134 -1.14 -5.67 30.92
CA GLU A 134 -0.88 -5.18 29.57
C GLU A 134 -0.85 -6.32 28.56
N GLN A 135 -0.23 -7.47 28.89
CA GLN A 135 -0.25 -8.69 28.07
C GLN A 135 -1.68 -9.17 27.84
N LYS A 136 -2.50 -9.25 28.90
CA LYS A 136 -3.91 -9.62 28.80
C LYS A 136 -4.69 -8.68 27.89
N ARG A 137 -4.38 -7.38 27.94
CA ARG A 137 -4.99 -6.38 27.08
C ARG A 137 -4.59 -6.54 25.62
N VAL A 138 -3.30 -6.76 25.34
CA VAL A 138 -2.78 -7.00 23.99
C VAL A 138 -3.44 -8.26 23.40
N ALA A 139 -3.47 -9.37 24.15
CA ALA A 139 -4.16 -10.60 23.72
C ALA A 139 -5.65 -10.36 23.42
N GLY A 140 -6.33 -9.57 24.25
CA GLY A 140 -7.73 -9.19 24.02
C GLY A 140 -7.93 -8.36 22.72
N LEU A 141 -6.99 -7.52 22.35
CA LEU A 141 -7.06 -6.75 21.11
C LEU A 141 -6.82 -7.63 19.87
N LEU A 142 -5.82 -8.52 19.94
CA LEU A 142 -5.55 -9.49 18.87
C LEU A 142 -6.77 -10.38 18.61
N ARG A 143 -7.44 -10.85 19.68
CA ARG A 143 -8.67 -11.65 19.59
C ARG A 143 -9.83 -10.86 18.96
N ARG A 144 -10.02 -9.60 19.34
CA ARG A 144 -11.09 -8.74 18.78
C ARG A 144 -10.95 -8.49 17.28
N LEU A 145 -9.73 -8.53 16.76
CA LEU A 145 -9.43 -8.39 15.34
C LEU A 145 -9.29 -9.73 14.62
N ASP A 146 -9.52 -10.85 15.30
CA ASP A 146 -9.34 -12.22 14.77
C ASP A 146 -7.93 -12.47 14.21
N ILE A 147 -6.90 -11.98 14.92
CA ILE A 147 -5.48 -12.13 14.57
C ILE A 147 -4.63 -12.69 15.72
N GLU A 148 -5.24 -13.43 16.65
CA GLU A 148 -4.57 -14.01 17.82
C GLU A 148 -3.40 -14.93 17.40
N SER A 149 -3.59 -15.69 16.33
CA SER A 149 -2.58 -16.59 15.76
C SER A 149 -1.32 -15.88 15.23
N LEU A 150 -1.37 -14.56 15.05
CA LEU A 150 -0.23 -13.77 14.60
C LEU A 150 0.65 -13.32 15.77
N GLY A 151 0.17 -13.39 17.02
CA GLY A 151 0.81 -12.77 18.19
C GLY A 151 2.28 -13.09 18.35
N GLU A 152 2.66 -14.36 18.17
CA GLU A 152 4.03 -14.85 18.32
C GLU A 152 4.89 -14.72 17.05
N ARG A 153 4.26 -14.42 15.90
CA ARG A 153 4.99 -14.29 14.64
C ARG A 153 5.77 -12.98 14.58
N ARG A 154 6.92 -13.02 13.93
CA ARG A 154 7.75 -11.83 13.67
C ARG A 154 7.05 -10.90 12.69
N PHE A 155 7.03 -9.60 12.98
CA PHE A 155 6.28 -8.59 12.23
C PHE A 155 6.66 -8.55 10.74
N LEU A 156 7.94 -8.63 10.41
CA LEU A 156 8.39 -8.59 9.02
C LEU A 156 8.14 -9.91 8.25
N THR A 157 7.81 -11.01 8.95
CA THR A 157 7.38 -12.27 8.30
C THR A 157 5.89 -12.31 8.00
N LEU A 158 5.13 -11.36 8.52
CA LEU A 158 3.70 -11.23 8.25
C LEU A 158 3.47 -10.70 6.84
N SER A 159 2.34 -11.09 6.23
CA SER A 159 1.88 -10.47 4.99
C SER A 159 1.59 -8.97 5.18
N TYR A 160 1.55 -8.22 4.08
CA TYR A 160 1.24 -6.79 4.13
C TYR A 160 -0.07 -6.50 4.89
N GLY A 161 -1.11 -7.28 4.62
CA GLY A 161 -2.42 -7.15 5.27
C GLY A 161 -2.39 -7.51 6.75
N GLU A 162 -1.69 -8.58 7.13
CA GLU A 162 -1.53 -8.98 8.54
C GLU A 162 -0.79 -7.89 9.33
N ARG A 163 0.28 -7.32 8.77
CA ARG A 163 1.00 -6.17 9.37
C ARG A 163 0.05 -4.99 9.62
N ARG A 164 -0.83 -4.70 8.65
CA ARG A 164 -1.81 -3.62 8.75
C ARG A 164 -2.78 -3.84 9.92
N LEU A 165 -3.30 -5.06 10.10
CA LEU A 165 -4.18 -5.39 11.22
C LEU A 165 -3.44 -5.30 12.57
N VAL A 166 -2.19 -5.73 12.64
CA VAL A 166 -1.35 -5.57 13.85
C VAL A 166 -1.16 -4.09 14.19
N LEU A 167 -0.94 -3.22 13.20
CA LEU A 167 -0.82 -1.76 13.44
C LEU A 167 -2.14 -1.11 13.85
N ILE A 168 -3.29 -1.62 13.39
CA ILE A 168 -4.60 -1.21 13.89
C ILE A 168 -4.76 -1.64 15.36
N ALA A 169 -4.42 -2.89 15.71
CA ALA A 169 -4.42 -3.36 17.09
C ALA A 169 -3.53 -2.49 17.99
N ARG A 170 -2.33 -2.13 17.50
CA ARG A 170 -1.42 -1.22 18.18
C ARG A 170 -2.06 0.16 18.43
N ALA A 171 -2.72 0.73 17.44
CA ALA A 171 -3.41 2.01 17.57
C ALA A 171 -4.54 1.95 18.61
N LEU A 172 -5.27 0.84 18.68
CA LEU A 172 -6.32 0.61 19.68
C LEU A 172 -5.77 0.38 21.09
N ALA A 173 -4.51 -0.04 21.20
CA ALA A 173 -3.88 -0.28 22.50
C ALA A 173 -3.80 1.00 23.35
N SER A 174 -3.65 2.18 22.80
CA SER A 174 -3.67 3.46 23.50
C SER A 174 -5.04 3.88 24.06
N LYS A 175 -6.14 3.18 23.73
CA LYS A 175 -7.55 3.54 24.01
C LYS A 175 -7.93 4.91 23.45
N PRO A 176 -7.74 5.14 22.16
CA PRO A 176 -8.02 6.43 21.55
C PRO A 176 -9.50 6.80 21.69
N LYS A 177 -9.80 8.08 21.63
CA LYS A 177 -11.15 8.64 21.59
C LYS A 177 -11.58 9.01 20.17
N LEU A 178 -10.63 9.02 19.25
CA LEU A 178 -10.85 9.16 17.81
C LEU A 178 -9.82 8.32 17.07
N LEU A 179 -10.28 7.50 16.13
CA LEU A 179 -9.43 6.68 15.28
C LEU A 179 -9.46 7.22 13.84
N LEU A 180 -8.29 7.51 13.31
CA LEU A 180 -8.11 7.99 11.93
C LEU A 180 -7.45 6.88 11.12
N LEU A 181 -8.16 6.37 10.13
CA LEU A 181 -7.76 5.25 9.26
C LEU A 181 -7.52 5.78 7.85
N ASP A 182 -6.26 5.85 7.43
CA ASP A 182 -5.86 6.39 6.13
C ASP A 182 -5.55 5.25 5.16
N GLU A 183 -6.53 4.96 4.30
CA GLU A 183 -6.45 3.93 3.25
C GLU A 183 -5.94 2.57 3.77
N VAL A 184 -6.32 2.21 5.00
CA VAL A 184 -5.81 1.02 5.70
C VAL A 184 -6.27 -0.31 5.08
N ALA A 185 -7.32 -0.29 4.27
CA ALA A 185 -7.81 -1.47 3.56
C ALA A 185 -7.04 -1.76 2.27
N ASN A 186 -6.22 -0.81 1.78
CA ASN A 186 -5.40 -1.04 0.60
C ASN A 186 -4.37 -2.14 0.83
N GLY A 187 -4.31 -3.12 -0.08
CA GLY A 187 -3.39 -4.26 0.02
C GLY A 187 -3.84 -5.35 1.02
N LEU A 188 -5.05 -5.26 1.58
CA LEU A 188 -5.65 -6.36 2.32
C LEU A 188 -6.21 -7.39 1.34
N ASP A 189 -5.94 -8.67 1.60
CA ASP A 189 -6.67 -9.75 0.95
C ASP A 189 -8.12 -9.81 1.45
N ALA A 190 -8.96 -10.58 0.77
CA ALA A 190 -10.38 -10.70 1.09
C ALA A 190 -10.64 -11.10 2.56
N ARG A 191 -9.81 -11.98 3.14
CA ARG A 191 -9.94 -12.43 4.53
C ARG A 191 -9.63 -11.32 5.52
N ASN A 192 -8.51 -10.65 5.35
CA ASN A 192 -8.08 -9.56 6.24
C ASN A 192 -8.98 -8.32 6.08
N HIS A 193 -9.47 -8.06 4.86
CA HIS A 193 -10.46 -7.03 4.59
C HIS A 193 -11.79 -7.30 5.33
N ALA A 194 -12.29 -8.54 5.24
CA ALA A 194 -13.50 -8.94 5.96
C ALA A 194 -13.34 -8.78 7.50
N ARG A 195 -12.17 -9.14 8.06
CA ARG A 195 -11.86 -8.95 9.49
C ARG A 195 -11.91 -7.48 9.90
N LEU A 196 -11.32 -6.59 9.11
CA LEU A 196 -11.35 -5.15 9.38
C LEU A 196 -12.79 -4.63 9.37
N LEU A 197 -13.57 -4.94 8.35
CA LEU A 197 -14.97 -4.49 8.25
C LEU A 197 -15.85 -5.07 9.36
N ALA A 198 -15.68 -6.35 9.70
CA ALA A 198 -16.39 -7.00 10.80
C ALA A 198 -16.07 -6.29 12.13
N TRP A 199 -14.80 -5.94 12.38
CA TRP A 199 -14.43 -5.19 13.56
C TRP A 199 -15.06 -3.79 13.58
N LEU A 200 -15.01 -3.02 12.46
CA LEU A 200 -15.64 -1.70 12.37
C LEU A 200 -17.15 -1.74 12.58
N ALA A 201 -17.81 -2.82 12.16
CA ALA A 201 -19.23 -3.03 12.34
C ALA A 201 -19.60 -3.57 13.74
N SER A 202 -18.64 -4.13 14.49
CA SER A 202 -18.85 -4.68 15.83
C SER A 202 -19.24 -3.60 16.84
N THR A 203 -19.79 -4.01 17.99
CA THR A 203 -20.11 -3.10 19.11
C THR A 203 -18.87 -2.29 19.54
N ALA A 204 -17.71 -2.92 19.60
CA ALA A 204 -16.45 -2.24 19.97
C ALA A 204 -16.02 -1.20 18.93
N GLY A 205 -16.09 -1.52 17.63
CA GLY A 205 -15.79 -0.61 16.54
C GLY A 205 -16.84 0.50 16.39
N SER A 206 -18.11 0.19 16.55
CA SER A 206 -19.20 1.17 16.42
C SER A 206 -19.32 2.14 17.59
N SER A 207 -18.76 1.82 18.76
CA SER A 207 -18.73 2.71 19.93
C SER A 207 -17.60 3.74 19.88
N LEU A 208 -16.54 3.47 19.10
CA LEU A 208 -15.42 4.37 18.91
C LEU A 208 -15.68 5.29 17.71
N PRO A 209 -15.62 6.62 17.85
CA PRO A 209 -15.62 7.52 16.71
C PRO A 209 -14.41 7.25 15.82
N TRP A 210 -14.64 7.15 14.51
CA TRP A 210 -13.57 6.95 13.55
C TRP A 210 -13.81 7.71 12.25
N VAL A 211 -12.72 8.01 11.56
CA VAL A 211 -12.69 8.51 10.18
C VAL A 211 -11.93 7.52 9.34
N PHE A 212 -12.57 6.97 8.32
CA PHE A 212 -11.96 6.03 7.39
C PHE A 212 -11.86 6.67 6.00
N ALA A 213 -10.63 6.99 5.58
CA ALA A 213 -10.37 7.47 4.23
C ALA A 213 -10.24 6.30 3.27
N THR A 214 -11.06 6.29 2.23
CA THR A 214 -11.03 5.29 1.17
C THR A 214 -11.58 5.87 -0.14
N HIS A 215 -11.30 5.18 -1.22
CA HIS A 215 -11.89 5.42 -2.54
C HIS A 215 -12.62 4.17 -3.07
N ARG A 216 -12.72 3.10 -2.27
CA ARG A 216 -13.26 1.80 -2.64
C ARG A 216 -14.64 1.56 -2.04
N ARG A 217 -15.56 1.04 -2.86
CA ARG A 217 -16.93 0.74 -2.45
C ARG A 217 -17.01 -0.37 -1.41
N GLU A 218 -16.17 -1.38 -1.56
CA GLU A 218 -16.10 -2.53 -0.65
C GLU A 218 -15.65 -2.16 0.76
N ASP A 219 -14.97 -1.01 0.93
CA ASP A 219 -14.50 -0.53 2.23
C ASP A 219 -15.61 0.11 3.09
N VAL A 220 -16.82 0.27 2.55
CA VAL A 220 -17.92 0.91 3.28
C VAL A 220 -18.48 -0.01 4.34
N SER A 221 -18.09 0.23 5.59
CA SER A 221 -18.65 -0.48 6.76
C SER A 221 -20.13 -0.17 6.96
N ASP A 222 -20.90 -1.16 7.41
CA ASP A 222 -22.33 -0.99 7.76
C ASP A 222 -22.56 -0.06 8.95
N SER A 223 -21.53 0.24 9.72
CA SER A 223 -21.58 1.19 10.84
C SER A 223 -21.33 2.66 10.45
N VAL A 224 -21.09 2.98 9.19
CA VAL A 224 -20.92 4.37 8.69
C VAL A 224 -22.16 5.20 9.00
N THR A 225 -21.96 6.41 9.56
CA THR A 225 -23.04 7.36 9.89
C THR A 225 -22.93 8.67 9.10
N HIS A 226 -21.73 9.04 8.65
CA HIS A 226 -21.46 10.32 8.01
C HIS A 226 -20.47 10.12 6.84
N LEU A 227 -20.52 11.07 5.91
CA LEU A 227 -19.63 11.11 4.75
C LEU A 227 -19.06 12.52 4.58
N LEU A 228 -17.78 12.60 4.28
CA LEU A 228 -17.09 13.80 3.77
C LEU A 228 -16.48 13.46 2.42
N GLU A 229 -16.85 14.23 1.40
CA GLU A 229 -16.26 14.15 0.06
C GLU A 229 -15.33 15.33 -0.16
N LEU A 230 -14.06 15.03 -0.48
CA LEU A 230 -13.06 16.03 -0.86
C LEU A 230 -12.84 16.03 -2.37
N GLU A 231 -12.80 17.22 -2.97
CA GLU A 231 -12.45 17.42 -4.36
C GLU A 231 -11.49 18.61 -4.49
N GLN A 232 -10.32 18.38 -5.08
CA GLN A 232 -9.28 19.39 -5.29
C GLN A 232 -8.94 20.23 -4.02
N GLY A 233 -8.88 19.56 -2.88
CA GLY A 233 -8.56 20.18 -1.60
C GLY A 233 -9.72 20.94 -0.94
N ARG A 234 -10.95 20.86 -1.44
CA ARG A 234 -12.15 21.49 -0.88
C ARG A 234 -13.17 20.44 -0.45
N VAL A 235 -14.01 20.82 0.51
CA VAL A 235 -15.17 19.99 0.89
C VAL A 235 -16.25 20.17 -0.18
N LYS A 236 -16.54 19.12 -0.92
CA LYS A 236 -17.65 19.09 -1.90
C LYS A 236 -18.96 18.74 -1.23
N ARG A 237 -18.93 17.79 -0.28
CA ARG A 237 -20.09 17.31 0.47
C ARG A 237 -19.69 16.91 1.87
N SER A 238 -20.53 17.20 2.85
CA SER A 238 -20.35 16.75 4.23
C SER A 238 -21.71 16.58 4.90
N GLY A 239 -21.90 15.50 5.64
CA GLY A 239 -23.14 15.29 6.41
C GLY A 239 -23.45 13.83 6.72
N ALA A 240 -24.61 13.63 7.32
CA ALA A 240 -25.12 12.29 7.63
C ALA A 240 -25.37 11.46 6.36
N THR A 241 -25.05 10.18 6.40
CA THR A 241 -25.28 9.25 5.32
C THR A 241 -25.65 7.86 5.82
N ARG A 242 -26.18 7.03 4.92
CA ARG A 242 -26.37 5.59 5.15
C ARG A 242 -25.35 4.79 4.33
N PRO A 243 -24.94 3.61 4.79
CA PRO A 243 -23.97 2.78 4.06
C PRO A 243 -24.35 2.53 2.60
N ALA A 244 -25.62 2.25 2.30
CA ALA A 244 -26.12 2.03 0.94
C ALA A 244 -25.85 3.24 0.02
N ARG A 245 -26.13 4.48 0.50
CA ARG A 245 -25.88 5.71 -0.27
C ARG A 245 -24.37 5.97 -0.45
N ALA A 246 -23.58 5.70 0.58
CA ALA A 246 -22.12 5.82 0.48
C ALA A 246 -21.56 4.86 -0.57
N ARG A 247 -22.03 3.61 -0.62
CA ARG A 247 -21.67 2.62 -1.64
C ARG A 247 -22.13 3.04 -3.04
N GLU A 248 -23.28 3.69 -3.17
CA GLU A 248 -23.79 4.20 -4.45
C GLU A 248 -22.92 5.33 -5.00
N LEU A 249 -22.50 6.28 -4.14
CA LEU A 249 -21.60 7.37 -4.54
C LEU A 249 -20.26 6.84 -5.05
N LEU A 250 -19.74 5.77 -4.46
CA LEU A 250 -18.50 5.11 -4.90
C LEU A 250 -18.72 4.20 -6.13
N ARG A 251 -19.98 3.77 -6.41
CA ARG A 251 -20.33 2.89 -7.54
C ARG A 251 -20.19 3.58 -8.91
N GLN A 252 -20.42 4.88 -8.99
CA GLN A 252 -20.30 5.66 -10.23
C GLN A 252 -18.84 5.73 -10.74
N GLU A 253 -17.89 5.25 -9.94
CA GLU A 253 -16.49 5.24 -10.26
C GLU A 253 -15.96 3.88 -10.79
N GLU A 254 -16.75 2.79 -10.79
CA GLU A 254 -16.34 1.47 -11.28
C GLU A 254 -16.48 1.33 -12.81
N ILE A 255 -15.48 1.73 -13.57
CA ILE A 255 -15.34 1.36 -14.99
C ILE A 255 -14.16 0.39 -15.11
N ALA A 256 -14.34 -0.68 -15.89
CA ALA A 256 -13.32 -1.71 -16.13
C ALA A 256 -11.98 -1.10 -16.58
N PHE A 257 -10.91 -1.40 -15.82
CA PHE A 257 -9.55 -0.89 -16.05
C PHE A 257 -8.91 -1.44 -17.32
N PHE A 258 -9.30 -2.63 -17.72
CA PHE A 258 -8.73 -3.33 -18.87
C PHE A 258 -9.82 -3.58 -19.92
N ARG A 259 -10.06 -2.61 -20.80
CA ARG A 259 -10.74 -2.83 -22.07
C ARG A 259 -9.66 -2.90 -23.15
N GLY A 260 -9.22 -4.09 -23.51
CA GLY A 260 -8.28 -4.35 -24.58
C GLY A 260 -8.76 -5.46 -25.50
N ARG A 261 -8.29 -5.48 -26.74
CA ARG A 261 -8.50 -6.58 -27.69
C ARG A 261 -7.78 -7.83 -27.19
N ALA A 262 -8.40 -8.99 -27.41
CA ALA A 262 -7.78 -10.29 -27.15
C ALA A 262 -6.38 -10.40 -27.79
N PRO A 263 -5.43 -11.12 -27.17
CA PRO A 263 -4.07 -11.23 -27.67
C PRO A 263 -4.03 -11.75 -29.10
N ARG A 264 -3.28 -11.08 -29.98
CA ARG A 264 -2.97 -11.60 -31.30
C ARG A 264 -2.18 -12.90 -31.11
N ARG A 265 -2.67 -14.03 -31.62
CA ARG A 265 -1.92 -15.28 -31.71
C ARG A 265 -0.61 -15.01 -32.49
N ILE A 266 0.50 -14.91 -31.81
CA ILE A 266 1.83 -14.82 -32.43
C ILE A 266 2.31 -16.27 -32.66
N ALA A 267 2.12 -16.75 -33.86
CA ALA A 267 2.61 -18.06 -34.31
C ALA A 267 4.08 -17.97 -34.74
N ARG A 268 5.00 -17.91 -33.78
CA ARG A 268 6.45 -18.13 -33.99
C ARG A 268 7.02 -18.82 -32.76
N ALA A 269 8.06 -19.68 -32.95
CA ALA A 269 8.82 -20.27 -31.85
C ALA A 269 9.38 -19.17 -30.95
N ARG A 270 8.71 -18.92 -29.81
CA ARG A 270 9.04 -17.83 -28.90
C ARG A 270 10.22 -18.22 -28.02
N LYS A 271 11.20 -17.31 -27.89
CA LYS A 271 12.41 -17.54 -27.08
C LYS A 271 12.05 -17.76 -25.63
N LEU A 272 12.57 -18.81 -25.01
CA LEU A 272 12.45 -19.05 -23.57
C LEU A 272 13.19 -17.96 -22.81
N LEU A 273 12.51 -17.31 -21.86
CA LEU A 273 13.08 -16.28 -20.98
C LEU A 273 13.46 -16.84 -19.61
N VAL A 274 12.55 -17.65 -19.02
CA VAL A 274 12.77 -18.29 -17.72
C VAL A 274 12.13 -19.68 -17.76
N SER A 275 12.80 -20.67 -17.19
CA SER A 275 12.23 -21.99 -16.92
C SER A 275 12.58 -22.41 -15.50
N MET A 276 11.59 -22.82 -14.75
CA MET A 276 11.70 -23.42 -13.43
C MET A 276 11.15 -24.84 -13.50
N GLN A 277 11.86 -25.79 -12.93
CA GLN A 277 11.45 -27.19 -12.85
C GLN A 277 11.62 -27.69 -11.41
N HIS A 278 10.55 -28.22 -10.83
CA HIS A 278 10.49 -28.75 -9.46
C HIS A 278 11.12 -27.81 -8.43
N ALA A 279 10.93 -26.48 -8.63
CA ALA A 279 11.63 -25.48 -7.85
C ALA A 279 11.09 -25.41 -6.41
N ASN A 280 11.94 -25.78 -5.46
CA ASN A 280 11.73 -25.61 -4.04
C ASN A 280 12.53 -24.39 -3.57
N VAL A 281 11.92 -23.52 -2.76
CA VAL A 281 12.57 -22.31 -2.27
C VAL A 281 12.38 -22.17 -0.77
N HIS A 282 13.48 -21.99 -0.07
CA HIS A 282 13.51 -21.70 1.35
C HIS A 282 13.91 -20.24 1.56
N VAL A 283 13.26 -19.58 2.50
CA VAL A 283 13.61 -18.23 2.96
C VAL A 283 13.83 -18.34 4.46
N ASP A 284 15.03 -18.03 4.90
CA ASP A 284 15.52 -18.41 6.20
C ASP A 284 15.34 -19.94 6.41
N GLU A 285 14.68 -20.37 7.47
CA GLU A 285 14.40 -21.79 7.73
C GLU A 285 13.04 -22.27 7.17
N ALA A 286 12.23 -21.37 6.59
CA ALA A 286 10.89 -21.69 6.14
C ALA A 286 10.87 -22.15 4.67
N HIS A 287 10.24 -23.30 4.40
CA HIS A 287 9.98 -23.78 3.05
C HIS A 287 8.78 -23.03 2.47
N ILE A 288 9.00 -22.11 1.53
CA ILE A 288 7.98 -21.19 1.02
C ILE A 288 7.39 -21.64 -0.31
N LEU A 289 8.20 -22.15 -1.24
CA LEU A 289 7.71 -22.66 -2.52
C LEU A 289 8.03 -24.14 -2.64
N HIS A 290 7.03 -24.92 -3.09
CA HIS A 290 7.07 -26.38 -3.12
C HIS A 290 6.89 -26.90 -4.54
N GLY A 291 7.98 -27.31 -5.20
CA GLY A 291 7.95 -27.99 -6.48
C GLY A 291 7.30 -27.18 -7.61
N ILE A 292 7.66 -25.91 -7.76
CA ILE A 292 7.06 -25.03 -8.77
C ILE A 292 7.65 -25.31 -10.16
N ASP A 293 6.75 -25.56 -11.12
CA ASP A 293 7.05 -25.63 -12.54
C ASP A 293 6.48 -24.42 -13.27
N LEU A 294 7.34 -23.67 -13.98
CA LEU A 294 6.96 -22.47 -14.72
C LEU A 294 7.85 -22.27 -15.95
N SER A 295 7.25 -21.99 -17.10
CA SER A 295 7.96 -21.62 -18.33
C SER A 295 7.43 -20.31 -18.86
N LEU A 296 8.32 -19.33 -19.02
CA LEU A 296 8.01 -17.99 -19.56
C LEU A 296 8.74 -17.79 -20.88
N ARG A 297 8.01 -17.42 -21.90
CA ARG A 297 8.55 -17.12 -23.23
C ARG A 297 8.38 -15.64 -23.60
N ALA A 298 9.14 -15.17 -24.55
CA ALA A 298 9.02 -13.81 -25.06
C ALA A 298 7.58 -13.53 -25.54
N GLY A 299 7.01 -12.42 -25.07
CA GLY A 299 5.62 -12.02 -25.29
C GLY A 299 4.60 -12.66 -24.35
N ASP A 300 5.02 -13.45 -23.35
CA ASP A 300 4.11 -13.96 -22.33
C ASP A 300 3.76 -12.87 -21.30
N CYS A 301 2.50 -12.84 -20.93
CA CYS A 301 2.00 -12.12 -19.76
C CYS A 301 1.42 -13.15 -18.79
N CYS A 302 2.17 -13.50 -17.76
CA CYS A 302 1.78 -14.47 -16.75
C CYS A 302 1.25 -13.76 -15.51
N VAL A 303 0.03 -14.07 -15.11
CA VAL A 303 -0.54 -13.61 -13.84
C VAL A 303 -0.32 -14.68 -12.78
N VAL A 304 0.35 -14.31 -11.69
CA VAL A 304 0.50 -15.13 -10.49
C VAL A 304 -0.56 -14.68 -9.50
N HIS A 305 -1.61 -15.48 -9.37
CA HIS A 305 -2.77 -15.21 -8.51
C HIS A 305 -2.76 -16.07 -7.24
N GLY A 306 -3.34 -15.56 -6.17
CA GLY A 306 -3.49 -16.30 -4.91
C GLY A 306 -3.56 -15.38 -3.70
N PRO A 307 -3.96 -15.92 -2.53
CA PRO A 307 -4.07 -15.14 -1.30
C PRO A 307 -2.71 -14.58 -0.86
N ASN A 308 -2.74 -13.63 0.07
CA ASN A 308 -1.51 -13.15 0.69
C ASN A 308 -0.83 -14.29 1.47
N GLY A 309 0.51 -14.33 1.41
CA GLY A 309 1.29 -15.41 2.00
C GLY A 309 1.37 -16.70 1.16
N SER A 310 0.77 -16.74 -0.04
CA SER A 310 0.85 -17.94 -0.91
C SER A 310 2.18 -18.13 -1.62
N GLY A 311 3.16 -17.22 -1.47
CA GLY A 311 4.49 -17.33 -2.07
C GLY A 311 4.69 -16.49 -3.35
N LYS A 312 3.72 -15.65 -3.77
CA LYS A 312 3.81 -14.84 -5.01
C LYS A 312 5.07 -13.98 -5.08
N SER A 313 5.32 -13.18 -4.06
CA SER A 313 6.52 -12.32 -3.98
C SER A 313 7.81 -13.13 -3.96
N THR A 314 7.82 -14.27 -3.25
CA THR A 314 8.96 -15.19 -3.23
C THR A 314 9.24 -15.76 -4.62
N LEU A 315 8.19 -16.13 -5.38
CA LEU A 315 8.33 -16.60 -6.76
C LEU A 315 8.97 -15.54 -7.65
N LEU A 316 8.46 -14.28 -7.61
CA LEU A 316 9.03 -13.19 -8.40
C LEU A 316 10.48 -12.90 -8.02
N ARG A 317 10.81 -12.90 -6.72
CA ARG A 317 12.18 -12.71 -6.23
C ARG A 317 13.09 -13.87 -6.63
N THR A 318 12.58 -15.10 -6.66
CA THR A 318 13.31 -16.27 -7.17
C THR A 318 13.60 -16.11 -8.67
N ILE A 319 12.61 -15.72 -9.48
CA ILE A 319 12.80 -15.44 -10.91
C ILE A 319 13.85 -14.33 -11.09
N TYR A 320 13.78 -13.26 -10.31
CA TYR A 320 14.74 -12.14 -10.36
C TYR A 320 16.14 -12.53 -9.92
N GLY A 321 16.26 -13.53 -9.01
CA GLY A 321 17.54 -14.07 -8.54
C GLY A 321 17.94 -13.62 -7.15
N ASP A 322 16.99 -13.15 -6.33
CA ASP A 322 17.23 -12.83 -4.93
C ASP A 322 17.12 -14.07 -4.01
N HIS A 323 16.42 -15.12 -4.47
CA HIS A 323 16.34 -16.41 -3.78
C HIS A 323 16.85 -17.54 -4.69
N SER A 324 17.51 -18.49 -4.10
CA SER A 324 18.01 -19.69 -4.78
C SER A 324 16.96 -20.80 -4.79
N VAL A 325 17.00 -21.64 -5.80
CA VAL A 325 16.25 -22.90 -5.85
C VAL A 325 17.06 -23.97 -5.11
N ALA A 326 16.41 -24.74 -4.23
CA ALA A 326 17.04 -25.82 -3.49
C ALA A 326 17.45 -26.99 -4.41
N ALA A 327 18.35 -27.81 -3.92
CA ALA A 327 18.81 -29.02 -4.63
C ALA A 327 17.62 -29.91 -5.07
N GLY A 328 17.72 -30.48 -6.27
CA GLY A 328 16.65 -31.28 -6.88
C GLY A 328 15.70 -30.49 -7.77
N GLY A 329 15.68 -29.14 -7.69
CA GLY A 329 15.00 -28.27 -8.63
C GLY A 329 15.98 -27.46 -9.48
N THR A 330 15.48 -26.86 -10.56
CA THR A 330 16.31 -26.03 -11.46
C THR A 330 15.62 -24.74 -11.81
N ILE A 331 16.43 -23.71 -12.08
CA ILE A 331 15.97 -22.48 -12.73
C ILE A 331 16.96 -22.05 -13.79
N THR A 332 16.47 -21.84 -15.01
CA THR A 332 17.25 -21.30 -16.12
C THR A 332 16.72 -19.93 -16.54
N ARG A 333 17.62 -19.03 -16.89
CA ARG A 333 17.30 -17.66 -17.30
C ARG A 333 17.98 -17.34 -18.62
N ALA A 334 17.29 -16.69 -19.54
CA ALA A 334 17.81 -16.37 -20.86
C ALA A 334 19.13 -15.59 -20.78
N GLY A 335 20.15 -16.10 -21.44
CA GLY A 335 21.49 -15.49 -21.51
C GLY A 335 22.35 -15.66 -20.27
N ILE A 336 21.92 -16.47 -19.30
CA ILE A 336 22.71 -16.87 -18.15
C ILE A 336 23.14 -18.32 -18.33
N VAL A 337 24.45 -18.50 -18.53
CA VAL A 337 25.12 -19.79 -18.62
C VAL A 337 26.25 -19.81 -17.58
N PRO A 338 26.84 -20.98 -17.26
CA PRO A 338 27.96 -21.02 -16.32
C PRO A 338 29.04 -19.98 -16.65
N GLY A 339 29.46 -19.20 -15.65
CA GLY A 339 30.41 -18.10 -15.78
C GLY A 339 29.82 -16.73 -16.13
N VAL A 340 28.52 -16.64 -16.45
CA VAL A 340 27.83 -15.35 -16.68
C VAL A 340 27.18 -14.89 -15.38
N PRO A 341 27.53 -13.69 -14.86
CA PRO A 341 26.94 -13.14 -13.65
C PRO A 341 25.41 -12.92 -13.79
N LEU A 342 24.67 -13.23 -12.73
CA LEU A 342 23.20 -13.08 -12.67
C LEU A 342 22.77 -11.62 -12.83
N GLU A 343 23.63 -10.69 -12.47
CA GLU A 343 23.44 -9.24 -12.68
C GLU A 343 23.10 -8.91 -14.12
N GLN A 344 23.63 -9.64 -15.10
CA GLN A 344 23.29 -9.45 -16.51
C GLN A 344 21.82 -9.74 -16.82
N PHE A 345 21.19 -10.69 -16.11
CA PHE A 345 19.75 -10.92 -16.20
C PHE A 345 18.97 -9.80 -15.51
N LYS A 346 19.39 -9.42 -14.30
CA LYS A 346 18.77 -8.30 -13.54
C LYS A 346 18.80 -6.99 -14.34
N LEU A 347 19.87 -6.75 -15.09
CA LEU A 347 20.03 -5.58 -15.97
C LEU A 347 19.03 -5.52 -17.13
N ARG A 348 18.42 -6.63 -17.54
CA ARG A 348 17.44 -6.74 -18.64
C ARG A 348 16.03 -6.98 -18.15
N THR A 349 15.85 -7.06 -16.83
CA THR A 349 14.60 -7.39 -16.17
C THR A 349 14.15 -6.24 -15.30
N ALA A 350 12.97 -5.68 -15.58
CA ALA A 350 12.34 -4.72 -14.67
C ALA A 350 11.84 -5.44 -13.43
N TYR A 351 12.07 -4.86 -12.25
CA TYR A 351 11.47 -5.34 -11.01
C TYR A 351 10.79 -4.19 -10.29
N VAL A 352 9.51 -4.34 -10.01
CA VAL A 352 8.68 -3.36 -9.28
C VAL A 352 7.99 -4.08 -8.14
N ALA A 353 8.24 -3.63 -6.91
CA ALA A 353 7.66 -4.17 -5.70
C ALA A 353 7.43 -3.07 -4.67
N PRO A 354 6.48 -3.23 -3.72
CA PRO A 354 6.16 -2.19 -2.72
C PRO A 354 7.36 -1.76 -1.89
N HIS A 355 8.18 -2.71 -1.42
CA HIS A 355 9.34 -2.44 -0.56
C HIS A 355 10.43 -1.58 -1.22
N LEU A 356 10.54 -1.57 -2.54
CA LEU A 356 11.52 -0.73 -3.24
C LEU A 356 11.28 0.77 -3.00
N GLN A 357 10.05 1.17 -2.68
CA GLN A 357 9.73 2.57 -2.39
C GLN A 357 10.39 3.05 -1.10
N THR A 358 10.51 2.17 -0.10
CA THR A 358 11.08 2.49 1.21
C THR A 358 12.61 2.40 1.24
N TRP A 359 13.21 1.68 0.30
CA TRP A 359 14.66 1.48 0.25
C TRP A 359 15.43 2.66 -0.34
N HIS A 360 14.77 3.50 -1.15
CA HIS A 360 15.42 4.70 -1.66
C HIS A 360 15.45 5.83 -0.62
N ALA A 361 16.58 6.55 -0.55
CA ALA A 361 16.72 7.69 0.34
C ALA A 361 15.63 8.74 0.07
N PRO A 362 14.86 9.19 1.08
CA PRO A 362 13.73 10.11 0.87
C PRO A 362 14.12 11.44 0.23
N LYS A 363 15.34 11.90 0.46
CA LYS A 363 15.87 13.16 -0.09
C LYS A 363 16.50 13.03 -1.47
N MET A 364 16.56 11.82 -2.03
CA MET A 364 17.12 11.59 -3.36
C MET A 364 16.23 12.22 -4.44
N PRO A 365 16.80 12.99 -5.41
CA PRO A 365 16.06 13.51 -6.54
C PRO A 365 15.46 12.40 -7.41
N VAL A 366 14.24 12.62 -7.90
CA VAL A 366 13.50 11.63 -8.73
C VAL A 366 14.32 11.19 -9.93
N ILE A 367 15.07 12.09 -10.57
CA ILE A 367 15.90 11.73 -11.71
C ILE A 367 17.03 10.74 -11.34
N GLU A 368 17.60 10.86 -10.16
CA GLU A 368 18.65 9.96 -9.67
C GLU A 368 18.07 8.60 -9.28
N VAL A 369 16.89 8.59 -8.64
CA VAL A 369 16.15 7.34 -8.38
C VAL A 369 15.90 6.59 -9.68
N VAL A 370 15.44 7.27 -10.72
CA VAL A 370 15.18 6.64 -12.03
C VAL A 370 16.49 6.20 -12.69
N ALA A 371 17.55 7.00 -12.63
CA ALA A 371 18.85 6.65 -13.19
C ALA A 371 19.46 5.40 -12.50
N SER A 372 19.26 5.21 -11.20
CA SER A 372 19.74 4.01 -10.47
C SER A 372 19.19 2.71 -11.06
N GLY A 373 18.04 2.76 -11.72
CA GLY A 373 17.46 1.63 -12.44
C GLY A 373 18.37 1.06 -13.52
N ARG A 374 19.26 1.87 -14.10
CA ARG A 374 20.24 1.43 -15.10
C ARG A 374 21.29 0.47 -14.54
N TYR A 375 21.50 0.51 -13.25
CA TYR A 375 22.48 -0.32 -12.53
C TYR A 375 21.83 -1.46 -11.73
N ALA A 376 20.50 -1.59 -11.79
CA ALA A 376 19.70 -2.49 -10.95
C ALA A 376 19.99 -2.31 -9.45
N SER A 377 20.49 -1.13 -9.03
CA SER A 377 20.91 -0.79 -7.67
C SER A 377 19.86 0.04 -6.94
N ILE A 378 19.90 0.02 -5.62
CA ILE A 378 19.18 0.96 -4.78
C ILE A 378 20.09 2.14 -4.51
N GLY A 379 19.76 3.31 -5.10
CA GLY A 379 20.63 4.48 -5.07
C GLY A 379 21.75 4.43 -6.12
N LEU A 380 22.65 5.37 -6.04
CA LEU A 380 23.81 5.55 -6.91
C LEU A 380 25.05 5.74 -6.04
N ASN A 381 26.14 5.06 -6.42
CA ASN A 381 27.45 5.26 -5.78
C ASN A 381 28.20 6.42 -6.39
N ASP A 382 27.95 6.72 -7.65
CA ASP A 382 28.59 7.75 -8.43
C ASP A 382 27.58 8.76 -8.99
N ALA A 383 28.08 9.92 -9.42
CA ALA A 383 27.26 10.92 -10.09
C ALA A 383 26.71 10.39 -11.43
N ILE A 384 25.46 10.74 -11.75
CA ILE A 384 24.82 10.32 -13.01
C ILE A 384 25.54 10.87 -14.22
N THR A 385 25.85 10.01 -15.19
CA THR A 385 26.43 10.42 -16.47
C THR A 385 25.39 11.13 -17.36
N ALA A 386 25.83 11.80 -18.40
CA ALA A 386 24.94 12.39 -19.42
C ALA A 386 24.05 11.32 -20.09
N SER A 387 24.59 10.12 -20.29
CA SER A 387 23.82 8.96 -20.81
C SER A 387 22.73 8.53 -19.83
N ASP A 388 23.05 8.41 -18.54
CA ASP A 388 22.07 8.03 -17.51
C ASP A 388 20.94 9.03 -17.42
N ARG A 389 21.28 10.31 -17.42
CA ARG A 389 20.32 11.41 -17.43
C ARG A 389 19.38 11.31 -18.63
N LYS A 390 19.90 11.07 -19.83
CA LYS A 390 19.08 10.93 -21.05
C LYS A 390 18.09 9.78 -20.96
N HIS A 391 18.50 8.61 -20.44
CA HIS A 391 17.63 7.45 -20.27
C HIS A 391 16.60 7.68 -19.16
N ALA A 392 17.03 8.25 -18.03
CA ALA A 392 16.12 8.59 -16.94
C ALA A 392 15.05 9.61 -17.38
N GLU A 393 15.42 10.64 -18.14
CA GLU A 393 14.48 11.62 -18.67
C GLU A 393 13.49 11.00 -19.66
N ARG A 394 13.93 10.06 -20.51
CA ARG A 394 13.03 9.32 -21.42
C ARG A 394 12.00 8.52 -20.62
N ALA A 395 12.46 7.76 -19.62
CA ALA A 395 11.58 7.00 -18.75
C ALA A 395 10.60 7.93 -17.98
N LEU A 396 11.08 9.04 -17.44
CA LEU A 396 10.22 10.02 -16.76
C LEU A 396 9.16 10.62 -17.69
N ARG A 397 9.48 10.86 -18.97
CA ARG A 397 8.47 11.31 -19.96
C ARG A 397 7.46 10.22 -20.24
N ARG A 398 7.89 8.94 -20.40
CA ARG A 398 6.99 7.80 -20.60
C ARG A 398 5.97 7.68 -19.48
N PHE A 399 6.34 7.95 -18.24
CA PHE A 399 5.46 7.86 -17.06
C PHE A 399 4.86 9.19 -16.60
N GLY A 400 4.99 10.28 -17.40
CA GLY A 400 4.37 11.58 -17.11
C GLY A 400 4.97 12.32 -15.90
N LEU A 401 6.24 12.04 -15.56
CA LEU A 401 6.92 12.56 -14.37
C LEU A 401 8.03 13.57 -14.67
N PHE A 402 8.27 13.91 -15.92
CA PHE A 402 9.42 14.75 -16.32
C PHE A 402 9.46 16.10 -15.61
N ALA A 403 8.30 16.74 -15.41
CA ALA A 403 8.19 18.01 -14.68
C ALA A 403 8.64 17.89 -13.20
N MET A 404 8.62 16.67 -12.64
CA MET A 404 8.95 16.42 -11.24
C MET A 404 10.39 15.90 -11.05
N ARG A 405 11.22 15.84 -12.10
CA ARG A 405 12.55 15.22 -12.09
C ARG A 405 13.53 15.75 -11.04
N LYS A 406 13.36 17.02 -10.63
CA LYS A 406 14.20 17.68 -9.62
C LYS A 406 13.65 17.55 -8.19
N ARG A 407 12.41 17.05 -8.01
CA ARG A 407 11.82 16.84 -6.69
C ARG A 407 12.44 15.62 -6.04
N THR A 408 12.32 15.57 -4.72
CA THR A 408 12.73 14.40 -3.93
C THR A 408 11.58 13.40 -3.79
N LEU A 409 11.88 12.13 -3.45
CA LEU A 409 10.83 11.13 -3.17
C LEU A 409 9.91 11.55 -2.02
N ALA A 410 10.45 12.23 -1.01
CA ALA A 410 9.67 12.71 0.14
C ALA A 410 8.58 13.74 -0.25
N GLU A 411 8.76 14.45 -1.37
CA GLU A 411 7.80 15.42 -1.88
C GLU A 411 6.72 14.79 -2.78
N MET A 412 6.86 13.48 -3.08
CA MET A 412 5.91 12.75 -3.92
C MET A 412 4.72 12.24 -3.11
N SER A 413 3.54 12.21 -3.74
CA SER A 413 2.44 11.39 -3.22
C SER A 413 2.78 9.91 -3.39
N TYR A 414 2.09 9.04 -2.65
CA TYR A 414 2.28 7.59 -2.77
C TYR A 414 2.19 7.09 -4.22
N GLY A 415 1.15 7.52 -4.95
CA GLY A 415 0.97 7.16 -6.36
C GLY A 415 2.06 7.73 -7.27
N GLN A 416 2.55 8.95 -7.01
CA GLN A 416 3.68 9.52 -7.76
C GLN A 416 4.97 8.74 -7.49
N ALA A 417 5.25 8.39 -6.23
CA ALA A 417 6.40 7.58 -5.88
C ALA A 417 6.34 6.19 -6.55
N ARG A 418 5.15 5.56 -6.61
CA ARG A 418 4.96 4.31 -7.35
C ARG A 418 5.25 4.46 -8.84
N ARG A 419 4.79 5.54 -9.49
CA ARG A 419 5.14 5.84 -10.89
C ARG A 419 6.66 6.03 -11.08
N VAL A 420 7.35 6.62 -10.10
CA VAL A 420 8.82 6.76 -10.14
C VAL A 420 9.49 5.38 -10.15
N LEU A 421 8.98 4.39 -9.38
CA LEU A 421 9.50 3.02 -9.42
C LEU A 421 9.28 2.35 -10.79
N PHE A 422 8.14 2.59 -11.43
CA PHE A 422 7.94 2.15 -12.81
C PHE A 422 8.93 2.82 -13.76
N ALA A 423 9.07 4.13 -13.70
CA ALA A 423 10.05 4.86 -14.54
C ALA A 423 11.47 4.33 -14.31
N ARG A 424 11.85 4.05 -13.06
CA ARG A 424 13.14 3.43 -12.70
C ARG A 424 13.31 2.07 -13.37
N ALA A 425 12.32 1.21 -13.27
CA ALA A 425 12.37 -0.13 -13.86
C ALA A 425 12.46 -0.11 -15.40
N TRP A 426 11.86 0.89 -16.03
CA TRP A 426 11.90 1.11 -17.50
C TRP A 426 13.07 1.97 -17.99
N ALA A 427 13.93 2.46 -17.12
CA ALA A 427 15.12 3.25 -17.53
C ALA A 427 16.10 2.47 -18.44
N ARG A 428 15.93 1.14 -18.54
CA ARG A 428 16.75 0.23 -19.37
C ARG A 428 16.00 -0.43 -20.52
N GLU A 429 14.76 -0.06 -20.76
CA GLU A 429 13.94 -0.68 -21.81
C GLU A 429 13.90 -2.23 -21.63
N PRO A 430 13.33 -2.74 -20.53
CA PRO A 430 13.37 -4.15 -20.17
C PRO A 430 12.63 -5.02 -21.19
N ARG A 431 13.04 -6.30 -21.30
CA ARG A 431 12.32 -7.31 -22.09
C ARG A 431 11.37 -8.15 -21.26
N LEU A 432 11.61 -8.22 -19.95
CA LEU A 432 10.80 -8.89 -18.95
C LEU A 432 10.53 -7.93 -17.80
N ALA A 433 9.29 -7.85 -17.35
CA ALA A 433 8.90 -7.13 -16.14
C ALA A 433 8.35 -8.10 -15.08
N LEU A 434 8.88 -8.02 -13.88
CA LEU A 434 8.40 -8.73 -12.69
C LEU A 434 7.72 -7.69 -11.80
N LEU A 435 6.41 -7.79 -11.65
CA LEU A 435 5.57 -6.79 -11.02
C LEU A 435 4.86 -7.40 -9.80
N ASP A 436 5.31 -7.03 -8.62
CA ASP A 436 4.77 -7.52 -7.36
C ASP A 436 3.78 -6.49 -6.79
N GLU A 437 2.50 -6.83 -6.77
CA GLU A 437 1.40 -5.97 -6.33
C GLU A 437 1.55 -4.53 -6.90
N PRO A 438 1.73 -4.36 -8.23
CA PRO A 438 2.18 -3.10 -8.81
C PRO A 438 1.20 -1.95 -8.63
N PHE A 439 -0.09 -2.26 -8.47
CA PHE A 439 -1.17 -1.29 -8.36
C PHE A 439 -1.68 -1.11 -6.92
N ALA A 440 -1.10 -1.81 -5.95
CA ALA A 440 -1.51 -1.72 -4.54
C ALA A 440 -1.36 -0.28 -4.02
N GLY A 441 -2.40 0.23 -3.34
CA GLY A 441 -2.41 1.57 -2.76
C GLY A 441 -2.51 2.72 -3.77
N LEU A 442 -2.75 2.42 -5.06
CA LEU A 442 -2.95 3.45 -6.08
C LEU A 442 -4.41 3.82 -6.20
N ASP A 443 -4.65 5.11 -6.43
CA ASP A 443 -5.95 5.59 -6.89
C ASP A 443 -6.27 5.09 -8.30
N ARG A 444 -7.53 5.20 -8.64
CA ARG A 444 -8.06 4.76 -9.90
C ARG A 444 -7.39 5.42 -11.11
N ALA A 445 -7.20 6.74 -11.10
CA ALA A 445 -6.63 7.44 -12.24
C ALA A 445 -5.17 7.04 -12.47
N THR A 446 -4.38 6.95 -11.38
CA THR A 446 -2.99 6.49 -11.43
C THR A 446 -2.91 5.01 -11.82
N ARG A 447 -3.80 4.15 -11.31
CA ARG A 447 -3.89 2.74 -11.68
C ARG A 447 -4.22 2.58 -13.16
N ALA A 448 -5.23 3.29 -13.66
CA ALA A 448 -5.64 3.25 -15.06
C ALA A 448 -4.51 3.70 -16.00
N ASP A 449 -3.82 4.80 -15.67
CA ASP A 449 -2.69 5.31 -16.46
C ASP A 449 -1.53 4.30 -16.50
N LEU A 450 -1.16 3.70 -15.37
CA LEU A 450 -0.11 2.69 -15.32
C LEU A 450 -0.49 1.39 -16.02
N ALA A 451 -1.74 0.94 -15.87
CA ALA A 451 -2.27 -0.23 -16.55
C ALA A 451 -2.29 -0.04 -18.06
N GLN A 452 -2.71 1.14 -18.54
CA GLN A 452 -2.67 1.47 -19.96
C GLN A 452 -1.23 1.41 -20.50
N ARG A 453 -0.26 2.05 -19.82
CA ARG A 453 1.15 2.03 -20.23
C ARG A 453 1.76 0.64 -20.22
N LEU A 454 1.35 -0.21 -19.27
CA LEU A 454 1.75 -1.61 -19.24
C LEU A 454 1.18 -2.37 -20.45
N ASN A 455 -0.10 -2.17 -20.77
CA ASN A 455 -0.72 -2.80 -21.95
C ASN A 455 -0.04 -2.35 -23.24
N GLU A 456 0.20 -1.06 -23.43
CA GLU A 456 0.93 -0.52 -24.59
C GLU A 456 2.31 -1.19 -24.73
N TRP A 457 3.04 -1.35 -23.63
CA TRP A 457 4.34 -2.02 -23.65
C TRP A 457 4.24 -3.52 -23.96
N LEU A 458 3.17 -4.20 -23.50
CA LEU A 458 2.91 -5.61 -23.84
C LEU A 458 2.54 -5.75 -25.33
N GLU A 459 1.81 -4.81 -25.91
CA GLU A 459 1.52 -4.74 -27.35
C GLU A 459 2.78 -4.55 -28.20
N GLU A 460 3.78 -3.82 -27.67
CA GLU A 460 5.11 -3.66 -28.28
C GLU A 460 5.96 -4.97 -28.19
N GLY A 461 5.45 -6.04 -27.59
CA GLY A 461 6.14 -7.33 -27.45
C GLY A 461 6.87 -7.53 -26.13
N GLY A 462 6.58 -6.72 -25.13
CA GLY A 462 7.04 -6.91 -23.75
C GLY A 462 6.55 -8.23 -23.16
N SER A 463 7.23 -8.72 -22.12
CA SER A 463 6.84 -9.91 -21.37
C SER A 463 6.73 -9.58 -19.91
N CYS A 464 5.72 -10.08 -19.20
CA CYS A 464 5.64 -9.81 -17.78
C CYS A 464 5.19 -11.01 -16.94
N VAL A 465 5.57 -10.97 -15.66
CA VAL A 465 4.94 -11.73 -14.58
C VAL A 465 4.38 -10.72 -13.60
N ILE A 466 3.08 -10.76 -13.39
CA ILE A 466 2.40 -9.88 -12.45
C ILE A 466 1.81 -10.70 -11.31
N ALA A 467 2.25 -10.43 -10.08
CA ALA A 467 1.68 -11.00 -8.88
C ALA A 467 0.60 -10.08 -8.33
N THR A 468 -0.63 -10.58 -8.25
CA THR A 468 -1.76 -9.84 -7.68
C THR A 468 -2.83 -10.80 -7.14
N HIS A 469 -3.58 -10.35 -6.15
CA HIS A 469 -4.76 -11.04 -5.65
C HIS A 469 -6.07 -10.45 -6.20
N HIS A 470 -5.99 -9.43 -7.07
CA HIS A 470 -7.11 -8.74 -7.68
C HIS A 470 -7.29 -9.14 -9.15
N ARG A 471 -8.43 -9.75 -9.50
CA ARG A 471 -8.73 -10.15 -10.89
C ARG A 471 -8.88 -8.95 -11.84
N GLU A 472 -9.37 -7.84 -11.33
CA GLU A 472 -9.50 -6.59 -12.08
C GLU A 472 -8.16 -5.96 -12.48
N GLU A 473 -7.06 -6.41 -11.90
CA GLU A 473 -5.69 -5.95 -12.22
C GLU A 473 -4.99 -6.78 -13.30
N TRP A 474 -5.67 -7.79 -13.84
CA TRP A 474 -5.08 -8.62 -14.88
C TRP A 474 -4.98 -7.87 -16.19
N PRO A 475 -3.79 -7.80 -16.82
CA PRO A 475 -3.64 -7.18 -18.13
C PRO A 475 -4.53 -7.82 -19.18
N ALA A 476 -5.00 -7.02 -20.15
CA ALA A 476 -5.80 -7.54 -21.28
C ALA A 476 -5.03 -8.58 -22.11
N HIS A 477 -3.71 -8.54 -22.07
CA HIS A 477 -2.78 -9.45 -22.77
C HIS A 477 -2.37 -10.67 -21.94
N THR A 478 -3.08 -10.99 -20.84
CA THR A 478 -2.77 -12.17 -20.02
C THR A 478 -2.80 -13.44 -20.87
N THR A 479 -1.67 -14.15 -20.90
CA THR A 479 -1.52 -15.40 -21.67
C THR A 479 -1.61 -16.63 -20.79
N HIS A 480 -1.20 -16.53 -19.52
CA HIS A 480 -1.16 -17.62 -18.55
C HIS A 480 -1.60 -17.14 -17.18
N VAL A 481 -2.21 -18.06 -16.43
CA VAL A 481 -2.53 -17.84 -15.00
C VAL A 481 -1.91 -18.98 -14.20
N LEU A 482 -1.07 -18.61 -13.24
CA LEU A 482 -0.52 -19.51 -12.22
C LEU A 482 -1.21 -19.20 -10.89
N GLU A 483 -2.05 -20.10 -10.40
CA GLU A 483 -2.65 -19.98 -9.09
C GLU A 483 -1.77 -20.61 -8.01
N LEU A 484 -1.43 -19.81 -7.00
CA LEU A 484 -0.63 -20.25 -5.85
C LEU A 484 -1.46 -20.33 -4.58
N ALA A 485 -1.36 -21.45 -3.86
CA ALA A 485 -1.88 -21.59 -2.50
C ALA A 485 -0.87 -22.34 -1.63
N ASN A 486 -0.54 -21.79 -0.45
CA ASN A 486 0.42 -22.39 0.49
C ASN A 486 1.74 -22.82 -0.18
N GLY A 487 2.28 -21.99 -1.05
CA GLY A 487 3.55 -22.23 -1.75
C GLY A 487 3.49 -23.26 -2.88
N ARG A 488 2.31 -23.79 -3.24
CA ARG A 488 2.13 -24.79 -4.31
C ARG A 488 1.36 -24.19 -5.48
N ALA A 489 1.69 -24.63 -6.69
CA ALA A 489 0.85 -24.36 -7.86
C ALA A 489 -0.41 -25.24 -7.79
N VAL A 490 -1.57 -24.59 -7.66
CA VAL A 490 -2.89 -25.25 -7.67
C VAL A 490 -3.36 -25.43 -9.10
N SER A 491 -3.13 -24.43 -9.93
CA SER A 491 -3.38 -24.49 -11.38
C SER A 491 -2.33 -23.68 -12.14
N ASN A 492 -2.05 -24.11 -13.36
CA ASN A 492 -1.20 -23.38 -14.32
C ASN A 492 -1.78 -23.62 -15.71
N HIS A 493 -2.49 -22.65 -16.25
CA HIS A 493 -3.22 -22.80 -17.51
C HIS A 493 -3.08 -21.59 -18.42
N ALA A 494 -3.17 -21.81 -19.72
CA ALA A 494 -3.25 -20.73 -20.70
C ALA A 494 -4.65 -20.09 -20.70
N VAL A 495 -4.73 -18.77 -20.86
CA VAL A 495 -6.01 -18.07 -20.96
C VAL A 495 -6.65 -18.42 -22.32
N GLY A 496 -7.84 -19.01 -22.30
CA GLY A 496 -8.59 -19.46 -23.47
C GLY A 496 -8.66 -20.98 -23.64
N GLU A 497 -8.11 -21.77 -22.72
CA GLU A 497 -8.23 -23.22 -22.66
C GLU A 497 -9.16 -23.70 -21.52
N ALA A 498 -9.90 -22.79 -20.87
CA ALA A 498 -10.84 -23.11 -19.78
C ALA A 498 -12.29 -23.08 -20.27
#